data_de251e330169f60ffe8203d7aa14b786
#
_entry.id   de251e330169f60ffe8203d7aa14b786
#
_cell.length_a   1.000
_cell.length_b   1.000
_cell.length_c   1.000
_cell.angle_alpha   90.00
_cell.angle_beta   90.00
_cell.angle_gamma   90.00
#
_symmetry.space_group_name_H-M   'P 1'
#
loop_
_entity.id
_entity.type
_entity.pdbx_description
1 polymer ?
#
loop_
_entity_poly.entity_id
_entity_poly.type
_entity_poly.pdbx_seq_one_letter_code
_entity_poly.pdbx_strand_id
1 'polypeptide(L)'
;LHGDLWSGNVITDRGGRPVLIDPAVYHGHREVDLSMMELFGGFPAGAFAAYREAAPLVSGYEERRRDAYQLYPLLVHVELFGGSYLSGAEARIRRLANL
;
A
#
# COMPACT_ATOMS: atom_id res chain seq x y z
N LEU A 1 -8.07 -6.84 -7.23
CA LEU A 1 -6.94 -6.53 -6.34
C LEU A 1 -6.40 -7.78 -5.66
N HIS A 2 -5.13 -7.73 -5.29
CA HIS A 2 -4.59 -8.66 -4.29
C HIS A 2 -5.26 -8.42 -2.93
N GLY A 3 -5.33 -7.19 -2.51
CA GLY A 3 -6.08 -6.77 -1.33
C GLY A 3 -5.28 -6.74 -0.02
N ASP A 4 -4.10 -7.37 0.01
CA ASP A 4 -3.21 -7.40 1.17
C ASP A 4 -1.74 -7.47 0.71
N LEU A 5 -1.35 -6.57 -0.18
CA LEU A 5 -0.06 -6.62 -0.88
C LEU A 5 1.03 -5.87 -0.12
N TRP A 6 1.45 -6.45 1.01
CA TRP A 6 2.66 -6.03 1.70
C TRP A 6 3.81 -7.01 1.39
N SER A 7 5.05 -6.64 1.71
CA SER A 7 6.23 -7.44 1.32
C SER A 7 6.23 -8.87 1.85
N GLY A 8 5.57 -9.13 2.98
CA GLY A 8 5.43 -10.48 3.53
C GLY A 8 4.57 -11.42 2.69
N ASN A 9 3.77 -10.90 1.77
CA ASN A 9 2.95 -11.68 0.86
C ASN A 9 3.56 -11.80 -0.54
N VAL A 10 4.87 -11.58 -0.64
CA VAL A 10 5.65 -11.80 -1.87
C VAL A 10 6.81 -12.73 -1.55
N ILE A 11 6.89 -13.86 -2.26
CA ILE A 11 8.02 -14.79 -2.16
C ILE A 11 8.74 -14.85 -3.50
N THR A 12 9.94 -15.39 -3.48
CA THR A 12 10.73 -15.58 -4.70
C THR A 12 10.77 -17.07 -5.05
N ASP A 13 10.45 -17.42 -6.29
CA ASP A 13 10.55 -18.79 -6.75
C ASP A 13 12.01 -19.18 -7.06
N ARG A 14 12.22 -20.44 -7.49
CA ARG A 14 13.57 -20.92 -7.81
C ARG A 14 14.23 -20.20 -8.99
N GLY A 15 13.44 -19.59 -9.86
CA GLY A 15 13.92 -18.81 -11.00
C GLY A 15 14.18 -17.33 -10.66
N GLY A 16 14.03 -16.94 -9.39
CA GLY A 16 14.19 -15.54 -8.97
C GLY A 16 12.98 -14.66 -9.27
N ARG A 17 11.83 -15.25 -9.62
CA ARG A 17 10.62 -14.48 -9.94
C ARG A 17 9.79 -14.23 -8.69
N PRO A 18 9.21 -13.02 -8.57
CA PRO A 18 8.28 -12.75 -7.47
C PRO A 18 6.98 -13.53 -7.67
N VAL A 19 6.48 -14.09 -6.56
CA VAL A 19 5.19 -14.79 -6.51
C VAL A 19 4.36 -14.16 -5.41
N LEU A 20 3.16 -13.70 -5.76
CA LEU A 20 2.23 -13.13 -4.80
C LEU A 20 1.45 -14.25 -4.13
N ILE A 21 1.32 -14.18 -2.81
CA ILE A 21 0.64 -15.18 -1.99
C ILE A 21 -0.40 -14.53 -1.09
N ASP A 22 -1.29 -15.34 -0.52
CA ASP A 22 -2.30 -14.94 0.47
C ASP A 22 -3.15 -13.73 0.08
N PRO A 23 -3.76 -13.71 -1.12
CA PRO A 23 -4.59 -12.59 -1.52
C PRO A 23 -5.90 -12.55 -0.74
N ALA A 24 -6.35 -11.32 -0.44
CA ALA A 24 -7.68 -11.06 0.12
C ALA A 24 -8.68 -10.68 -0.97
N VAL A 25 -8.54 -11.11 -2.14
CA VAL A 25 -9.19 -10.79 -3.41
C VAL A 25 -10.51 -10.03 -3.30
N TYR A 26 -10.54 -8.81 -3.83
CA TYR A 26 -11.78 -8.04 -3.98
C TYR A 26 -11.68 -7.05 -5.14
N HIS A 27 -12.82 -6.53 -5.57
CA HIS A 27 -12.86 -5.48 -6.59
C HIS A 27 -12.57 -4.12 -5.97
N GLY A 28 -11.69 -3.35 -6.59
CA GLY A 28 -11.36 -2.02 -6.11
C GLY A 28 -10.40 -1.30 -7.03
N HIS A 29 -9.98 -0.11 -6.64
CA HIS A 29 -9.05 0.70 -7.41
C HIS A 29 -7.62 0.16 -7.26
N ARG A 30 -6.89 0.05 -8.38
CA ARG A 30 -5.54 -0.53 -8.41
C ARG A 30 -4.53 0.16 -7.48
N GLU A 31 -4.71 1.45 -7.22
CA GLU A 31 -3.83 2.21 -6.34
C GLU A 31 -3.91 1.75 -4.88
N VAL A 32 -4.96 1.04 -4.49
CA VAL A 32 -5.06 0.45 -3.14
C VAL A 32 -3.93 -0.54 -2.90
N ASP A 33 -3.67 -1.43 -3.86
CA ASP A 33 -2.54 -2.36 -3.76
C ASP A 33 -1.20 -1.62 -3.75
N LEU A 34 -1.04 -0.63 -4.62
CA LEU A 34 0.18 0.17 -4.69
C LEU A 34 0.44 0.92 -3.36
N SER A 35 -0.60 1.50 -2.77
CA SER A 35 -0.50 2.20 -1.49
C SER A 35 -0.14 1.26 -0.33
N MET A 36 -0.63 0.04 -0.34
CA MET A 36 -0.27 -0.98 0.64
C MET A 36 1.22 -1.37 0.51
N MET A 37 1.72 -1.52 -0.71
CA MET A 37 3.13 -1.81 -0.95
C MET A 37 4.04 -0.72 -0.36
N GLU A 38 3.63 0.54 -0.44
CA GLU A 38 4.40 1.66 0.10
C GLU A 38 4.29 1.78 1.62
N LEU A 39 3.18 1.35 2.22
CA LEU A 39 2.87 1.58 3.63
C LEU A 39 3.88 0.97 4.58
N PHE A 40 4.20 -0.31 4.39
CA PHE A 40 5.09 -1.06 5.28
C PHE A 40 6.50 -1.23 4.71
N GLY A 41 6.75 -0.76 3.50
CA GLY A 41 8.06 -0.86 2.85
C GLY A 41 8.43 -2.28 2.41
N GLY A 42 9.71 -2.50 2.15
CA GLY A 42 10.24 -3.81 1.77
C GLY A 42 10.25 -4.07 0.26
N PHE A 43 9.73 -3.15 -0.54
CA PHE A 43 9.80 -3.23 -2.00
C PHE A 43 10.89 -2.30 -2.53
N PRO A 44 11.65 -2.72 -3.56
CA PRO A 44 12.66 -1.84 -4.15
C PRO A 44 12.01 -0.68 -4.92
N ALA A 45 12.70 0.47 -4.96
CA ALA A 45 12.22 1.65 -5.68
C ALA A 45 11.95 1.36 -7.16
N GLY A 46 12.72 0.46 -7.77
CA GLY A 46 12.53 0.04 -9.15
C GLY A 46 11.18 -0.62 -9.42
N ALA A 47 10.59 -1.28 -8.41
CA ALA A 47 9.26 -1.88 -8.56
C ALA A 47 8.19 -0.82 -8.81
N PHE A 48 8.23 0.28 -8.06
CA PHE A 48 7.29 1.40 -8.24
C PHE A 48 7.51 2.13 -9.56
N ALA A 49 8.77 2.35 -9.96
CA ALA A 49 9.09 2.97 -11.23
C ALA A 49 8.59 2.12 -12.41
N ALA A 50 8.80 0.81 -12.36
CA ALA A 50 8.33 -0.12 -13.39
C ALA A 50 6.79 -0.14 -13.46
N TYR A 51 6.13 -0.12 -12.31
CA TYR A 51 4.66 -0.06 -12.27
C TYR A 51 4.14 1.20 -12.94
N ARG A 52 4.71 2.36 -12.61
CA ARG A 52 4.27 3.64 -13.18
C ARG A 52 4.53 3.74 -14.68
N GLU A 53 5.61 3.12 -15.15
CA GLU A 53 5.90 3.04 -16.58
C GLU A 53 4.86 2.19 -17.31
N ALA A 54 4.52 1.04 -16.75
CA ALA A 54 3.53 0.13 -17.34
C ALA A 54 2.10 0.65 -17.22
N ALA A 55 1.77 1.34 -16.13
CA ALA A 55 0.43 1.83 -15.81
C ALA A 55 0.51 3.21 -15.15
N PRO A 56 0.67 4.29 -15.92
CA PRO A 56 0.80 5.64 -15.38
C PRO A 56 -0.33 6.00 -14.42
N LEU A 57 0.02 6.69 -13.34
CA LEU A 57 -0.94 7.15 -12.34
C LEU A 57 -1.48 8.54 -12.73
N VAL A 58 -2.77 8.73 -12.49
CA VAL A 58 -3.38 10.05 -12.59
C VAL A 58 -2.82 10.94 -11.47
N SER A 59 -2.60 12.24 -11.76
CA SER A 59 -2.09 13.19 -10.76
C SER A 59 -2.95 13.20 -9.49
N GLY A 60 -2.32 13.48 -8.35
CA GLY A 60 -2.98 13.50 -7.05
C GLY A 60 -2.82 12.22 -6.23
N TYR A 61 -2.08 11.23 -6.74
CA TYR A 61 -1.84 10.00 -5.99
C TYR A 61 -0.98 10.27 -4.74
N GLU A 62 0.23 10.83 -4.90
CA GLU A 62 1.13 11.10 -3.78
C GLU A 62 0.57 12.16 -2.83
N GLU A 63 -0.10 13.17 -3.37
CA GLU A 63 -0.56 14.32 -2.60
C GLU A 63 -1.81 13.99 -1.76
N ARG A 64 -2.60 13.00 -2.18
CA ARG A 64 -3.92 12.80 -1.60
C ARG A 64 -4.33 11.34 -1.50
N ARG A 65 -4.44 10.64 -2.64
CA ARG A 65 -5.08 9.31 -2.66
C ARG A 65 -4.27 8.26 -1.92
N ARG A 66 -2.94 8.32 -1.96
CA ARG A 66 -2.09 7.38 -1.21
C ARG A 66 -2.42 7.42 0.28
N ASP A 67 -2.46 8.60 0.88
CA ASP A 67 -2.80 8.75 2.31
C ASP A 67 -4.20 8.21 2.61
N ALA A 68 -5.16 8.51 1.76
CA ALA A 68 -6.53 8.03 1.93
C ALA A 68 -6.61 6.50 1.91
N TYR A 69 -5.93 5.87 0.95
CA TYR A 69 -5.93 4.41 0.84
C TYR A 69 -5.13 3.73 1.96
N GLN A 70 -4.09 4.36 2.48
CA GLN A 70 -3.29 3.82 3.58
C GLN A 70 -3.99 3.96 4.93
N LEU A 71 -4.92 4.88 5.08
CA LEU A 71 -5.59 5.14 6.36
C LEU A 71 -6.36 3.93 6.86
N TYR A 72 -7.12 3.25 6.01
CA TYR A 72 -7.91 2.08 6.41
C TYR A 72 -7.03 0.95 6.99
N PRO A 73 -6.00 0.45 6.31
CA PRO A 73 -5.16 -0.60 6.89
C PRO A 73 -4.43 -0.15 8.16
N LEU A 74 -4.06 1.13 8.29
CA LEU A 74 -3.49 1.64 9.53
C LEU A 74 -4.48 1.60 10.69
N LEU A 75 -5.74 1.98 10.45
CA LEU A 75 -6.78 1.89 11.48
C LEU A 75 -7.05 0.45 11.88
N VAL A 76 -7.04 -0.49 10.94
CA VAL A 76 -7.13 -1.93 11.24
C VAL A 76 -5.98 -2.37 12.14
N HIS A 77 -4.75 -1.92 11.86
CA HIS A 77 -3.59 -2.24 12.69
C HIS A 77 -3.68 -1.63 14.08
N VAL A 78 -4.21 -0.42 14.23
CA VAL A 78 -4.49 0.17 15.55
C VAL A 78 -5.47 -0.69 16.33
N GLU A 79 -6.53 -1.15 15.70
CA GLU A 79 -7.55 -2.01 16.30
C GLU A 79 -6.97 -3.35 16.78
N LEU A 80 -6.15 -3.99 15.93
CA LEU A 80 -5.61 -5.32 16.20
C LEU A 80 -4.38 -5.32 17.10
N PHE A 81 -3.49 -4.33 16.96
CA PHE A 81 -2.16 -4.33 17.56
C PHE A 81 -1.90 -3.14 18.47
N GLY A 82 -2.84 -2.20 18.59
CA GLY A 82 -2.74 -1.08 19.51
C GLY A 82 -2.02 0.15 18.97
N GLY A 83 -1.64 1.03 19.89
CA GLY A 83 -1.30 2.42 19.59
C GLY A 83 -0.02 2.69 18.81
N SER A 84 0.85 1.69 18.55
CA SER A 84 2.08 1.91 17.79
C SER A 84 1.83 2.39 16.34
N TYR A 85 0.65 2.13 15.80
CA TYR A 85 0.24 2.57 14.47
C TYR A 85 -0.56 3.87 14.46
N LEU A 86 -0.92 4.38 15.63
CA LEU A 86 -1.80 5.54 15.77
C LEU A 86 -1.19 6.81 15.20
N SER A 87 0.09 7.06 15.45
CA SER A 87 0.76 8.26 14.94
C SER A 87 0.76 8.33 13.40
N GLY A 88 0.93 7.18 12.74
CA GLY A 88 0.84 7.09 11.29
C GLY A 88 -0.56 7.42 10.77
N ALA A 89 -1.60 6.91 11.43
CA ALA A 89 -2.98 7.22 11.08
C ALA A 89 -3.29 8.70 11.29
N GLU A 90 -2.90 9.26 12.43
CA GLU A 90 -3.10 10.68 12.73
C GLU A 90 -2.40 11.60 11.72
N ALA A 91 -1.17 11.28 11.33
CA ALA A 91 -0.42 12.06 10.34
C ALA A 91 -1.17 12.12 9.00
N ARG A 92 -1.74 11.00 8.57
CA ARG A 92 -2.51 10.94 7.31
C ARG A 92 -3.82 11.72 7.41
N ILE A 93 -4.51 11.61 8.53
CA ILE A 93 -5.74 12.38 8.77
C ILE A 93 -5.45 13.87 8.69
N ARG A 94 -4.36 14.34 9.31
CA ARG A 94 -3.97 15.76 9.25
C ARG A 94 -3.67 16.22 7.84
N ARG A 95 -2.90 15.45 7.07
CA ARG A 95 -2.60 15.81 5.67
C ARG A 95 -3.86 15.87 4.82
N LEU A 96 -4.77 14.91 4.98
CA LEU A 96 -6.04 14.88 4.24
C LEU A 96 -6.95 16.04 4.64
N ALA A 97 -6.97 16.42 5.92
CA ALA A 97 -7.80 17.52 6.41
C ALA A 97 -7.30 18.90 5.94
N ASN A 98 -6.03 19.03 5.60
CA ASN A 98 -5.40 20.29 5.20
C ASN A 98 -5.28 20.47 3.68
N LEU A 99 -5.95 19.65 2.92
CA LEU A 99 -5.95 19.75 1.45
C LEU A 99 -6.89 20.84 0.95
#